data_00dabb21f7bbbf092cf54d76f7359be5
#
_entry.id   00dabb21f7bbbf092cf54d76f7359be5
#
_cell.length_a   1.000
_cell.length_b   1.000
_cell.length_c   1.000
_cell.angle_alpha   90.00
_cell.angle_beta   90.00
_cell.angle_gamma   90.00
#
_symmetry.space_group_name_H-M   'P 1'
#
loop_
_entity.id
_entity.type
_entity.pdbx_description
1 polymer ?
#
loop_
_entity_poly.entity_id
_entity_poly.type
_entity_poly.pdbx_seq_one_letter_code
_entity_poly.pdbx_strand_id
1 'polypeptide(L)'
;ESLSIGGHLYYASGDIVMAWQGMMATLFNKTYPQLAALEKDLYDTVFDGEWTLDYMTKIVAGVSADLDGNGVMDKADQYGLLDNGGASYVYLYSCGQRVTVPDEDGYPRLALNNERTVSLVEKLYNLYYSGDVQLDSYSNASYPTSTYRDMLVEGRAFLATLDIGGLYPNLREIEFDFGILPMPKLDETQELYRVFCGAGLIGVASNIEDTERAGVIMESMAY
;
A
#
# COMPACT_ATOMS: atom_id res chain seq x y z
N GLU A 1 0.01 -13.02 18.99
CA GLU A 1 1.42 -13.50 18.94
C GLU A 1 2.35 -12.48 18.26
N SER A 2 1.97 -11.86 17.15
CA SER A 2 2.83 -10.90 16.41
C SER A 2 3.16 -9.61 17.18
N LEU A 3 2.44 -9.28 18.25
CA LEU A 3 2.69 -8.11 19.10
C LEU A 3 3.38 -8.48 20.43
N SER A 4 3.75 -9.75 20.61
CA SER A 4 4.48 -10.20 21.80
C SER A 4 5.98 -10.07 21.60
N ILE A 5 6.68 -9.64 22.66
CA ILE A 5 8.14 -9.58 22.73
C ILE A 5 8.55 -10.32 24.01
N GLY A 6 9.35 -11.38 23.87
CA GLY A 6 9.78 -12.22 25.00
C GLY A 6 8.60 -12.79 25.79
N GLY A 7 7.49 -13.15 25.12
CA GLY A 7 6.28 -13.67 25.75
C GLY A 7 5.37 -12.63 26.41
N HIS A 8 5.70 -11.34 26.35
CA HIS A 8 4.89 -10.26 26.91
C HIS A 8 4.17 -9.46 25.83
N LEU A 9 2.92 -9.09 26.06
CA LEU A 9 2.10 -8.27 25.18
C LEU A 9 2.10 -6.81 25.71
N TYR A 10 2.73 -5.92 24.95
CA TYR A 10 2.84 -4.50 25.32
C TYR A 10 1.81 -3.62 24.62
N TYR A 11 1.26 -4.09 23.51
CA TYR A 11 0.31 -3.35 22.68
C TYR A 11 -0.83 -4.25 22.25
N ALA A 12 -1.98 -3.65 22.06
CA ALA A 12 -3.15 -4.27 21.48
C ALA A 12 -3.65 -3.48 20.26
N SER A 13 -4.36 -4.13 19.38
CA SER A 13 -5.13 -3.55 18.30
C SER A 13 -6.50 -4.20 18.29
N GLY A 14 -7.51 -3.51 17.80
CA GLY A 14 -8.88 -4.01 17.76
C GLY A 14 -9.82 -2.96 17.19
N ASP A 15 -11.12 -3.09 17.45
CA ASP A 15 -12.16 -2.24 16.88
C ASP A 15 -11.98 -0.75 17.18
N ILE A 16 -11.39 -0.44 18.32
CA ILE A 16 -11.05 0.93 18.73
C ILE A 16 -10.13 1.68 17.76
N VAL A 17 -9.33 0.98 16.95
CA VAL A 17 -8.33 1.61 16.03
C VAL A 17 -8.75 1.58 14.56
N MET A 18 -9.93 1.08 14.22
CA MET A 18 -10.44 0.98 12.83
C MET A 18 -9.35 0.52 11.84
N ALA A 19 -8.67 -0.57 12.17
CA ALA A 19 -7.48 -1.05 11.48
C ALA A 19 -7.67 -1.19 9.94
N TRP A 20 -8.89 -1.51 9.48
CA TRP A 20 -9.21 -1.65 8.06
C TRP A 20 -8.98 -0.37 7.24
N GLN A 21 -9.02 0.81 7.85
CA GLN A 21 -8.75 2.08 7.16
C GLN A 21 -7.29 2.18 6.67
N GLY A 22 -6.36 1.61 7.43
CA GLY A 22 -4.94 1.58 7.07
C GLY A 22 -4.54 0.46 6.11
N MET A 23 -5.51 -0.30 5.55
CA MET A 23 -5.22 -1.34 4.57
C MET A 23 -4.83 -0.72 3.24
N MET A 24 -3.66 -1.11 2.72
CA MET A 24 -3.17 -0.65 1.42
C MET A 24 -3.77 -1.47 0.28
N ALA A 25 -4.11 -0.78 -0.80
CA ALA A 25 -4.69 -1.36 -2.00
C ALA A 25 -4.15 -0.67 -3.27
N THR A 26 -4.40 -1.27 -4.42
CA THR A 26 -4.16 -0.66 -5.73
C THR A 26 -5.50 -0.31 -6.36
N LEU A 27 -5.74 0.98 -6.60
CA LEU A 27 -6.86 1.44 -7.42
C LEU A 27 -6.45 1.38 -8.89
N PHE A 28 -7.39 1.03 -9.77
CA PHE A 28 -7.21 1.17 -11.22
C PHE A 28 -8.36 1.94 -11.85
N ASN A 29 -8.03 2.83 -12.77
CA ASN A 29 -8.99 3.63 -13.52
C ASN A 29 -9.52 2.80 -14.70
N LYS A 30 -10.82 2.49 -14.69
CA LYS A 30 -11.48 1.66 -15.73
C LYS A 30 -11.67 2.35 -17.07
N THR A 31 -11.42 3.64 -17.15
CA THR A 31 -11.55 4.38 -18.42
C THR A 31 -10.30 4.32 -19.29
N TYR A 32 -9.20 3.75 -18.76
CA TYR A 32 -7.95 3.67 -19.50
C TYR A 32 -8.02 2.65 -20.65
N PRO A 33 -7.61 3.05 -21.88
CA PRO A 33 -7.68 2.17 -23.04
C PRO A 33 -6.78 0.94 -22.92
N GLN A 34 -5.77 0.97 -22.06
CA GLN A 34 -4.87 -0.15 -21.78
C GLN A 34 -5.62 -1.39 -21.31
N LEU A 35 -6.75 -1.23 -20.60
CA LEU A 35 -7.57 -2.36 -20.15
C LEU A 35 -8.10 -3.20 -21.33
N ALA A 36 -8.44 -2.57 -22.44
CA ALA A 36 -8.92 -3.28 -23.64
C ALA A 36 -7.83 -4.10 -24.33
N ALA A 37 -6.56 -3.83 -24.06
CA ALA A 37 -5.42 -4.55 -24.60
C ALA A 37 -4.93 -5.70 -23.69
N LEU A 38 -5.51 -5.84 -22.49
CA LEU A 38 -5.17 -6.94 -21.60
C LEU A 38 -5.78 -8.25 -22.09
N GLU A 39 -5.03 -9.32 -22.00
CA GLU A 39 -5.50 -10.68 -22.36
C GLU A 39 -6.58 -11.19 -21.39
N LYS A 40 -6.56 -10.68 -20.14
CA LYS A 40 -7.43 -11.08 -19.05
C LYS A 40 -7.85 -9.85 -18.23
N ASP A 41 -9.07 -9.86 -17.71
CA ASP A 41 -9.53 -8.86 -16.75
C ASP A 41 -8.63 -8.84 -15.50
N LEU A 42 -8.47 -7.65 -14.89
CA LEU A 42 -7.59 -7.50 -13.73
C LEU A 42 -8.09 -8.26 -12.50
N TYR A 43 -9.41 -8.40 -12.32
CA TYR A 43 -9.94 -9.20 -11.22
C TYR A 43 -9.67 -10.69 -11.45
N ASP A 44 -9.85 -11.19 -12.69
CA ASP A 44 -9.49 -12.56 -13.03
C ASP A 44 -7.99 -12.81 -12.85
N THR A 45 -7.14 -11.86 -13.21
CA THR A 45 -5.70 -11.91 -12.96
C THR A 45 -5.38 -12.06 -11.46
N VAL A 46 -6.12 -11.36 -10.60
CA VAL A 46 -6.00 -11.50 -9.14
C VAL A 46 -6.47 -12.88 -8.67
N PHE A 47 -7.65 -13.35 -9.12
CA PHE A 47 -8.20 -14.64 -8.71
C PHE A 47 -7.35 -15.82 -9.15
N ASP A 48 -6.71 -15.72 -10.30
CA ASP A 48 -5.77 -16.74 -10.80
C ASP A 48 -4.37 -16.65 -10.15
N GLY A 49 -4.14 -15.63 -9.30
CA GLY A 49 -2.88 -15.46 -8.60
C GLY A 49 -1.75 -14.89 -9.44
N GLU A 50 -2.06 -14.28 -10.57
CA GLU A 50 -1.08 -13.74 -11.53
C GLU A 50 -0.80 -12.25 -11.31
N TRP A 51 -1.53 -11.57 -10.42
CA TRP A 51 -1.30 -10.18 -10.07
C TRP A 51 -0.01 -10.03 -9.24
N THR A 52 1.10 -9.80 -9.94
CA THR A 52 2.47 -9.72 -9.40
C THR A 52 3.09 -8.36 -9.69
N LEU A 53 4.24 -8.05 -9.07
CA LEU A 53 5.02 -6.84 -9.37
C LEU A 53 5.46 -6.79 -10.84
N ASP A 54 5.84 -7.92 -11.42
CA ASP A 54 6.22 -7.98 -12.82
C ASP A 54 5.04 -7.69 -13.74
N TYR A 55 3.87 -8.26 -13.41
CA TYR A 55 2.64 -7.98 -14.16
C TYR A 55 2.25 -6.51 -14.07
N MET A 56 2.27 -5.93 -12.85
CA MET A 56 2.01 -4.51 -12.64
C MET A 56 2.98 -3.63 -13.43
N THR A 57 4.28 -3.92 -13.38
CA THR A 57 5.29 -3.20 -14.17
C THR A 57 5.01 -3.29 -15.66
N LYS A 58 4.62 -4.47 -16.14
CA LYS A 58 4.27 -4.69 -17.57
C LYS A 58 3.10 -3.82 -18.03
N ILE A 59 2.01 -3.75 -17.23
CA ILE A 59 0.79 -3.04 -17.66
C ILE A 59 0.86 -1.53 -17.50
N VAL A 60 1.75 -0.99 -16.67
CA VAL A 60 1.97 0.45 -16.56
C VAL A 60 2.95 0.99 -17.59
N ALA A 61 3.75 0.11 -18.21
CA ALA A 61 4.77 0.49 -19.17
C ALA A 61 4.16 1.19 -20.39
N GLY A 62 4.67 2.37 -20.72
CA GLY A 62 4.25 3.15 -21.88
C GLY A 62 2.87 3.82 -21.74
N VAL A 63 2.34 3.90 -20.52
CA VAL A 63 1.06 4.60 -20.23
C VAL A 63 1.27 6.09 -20.03
N SER A 64 2.46 6.50 -19.62
CA SER A 64 2.78 7.90 -19.35
C SER A 64 2.69 8.77 -20.60
N ALA A 65 2.18 10.00 -20.44
CA ALA A 65 2.03 10.96 -21.52
C ALA A 65 2.22 12.39 -20.99
N ASP A 66 3.00 13.16 -21.74
CA ASP A 66 3.14 14.61 -21.57
C ASP A 66 1.86 15.27 -22.09
N LEU A 67 1.01 15.71 -21.17
CA LEU A 67 -0.32 16.25 -21.49
C LEU A 67 -0.28 17.72 -21.89
N ASP A 68 0.65 18.50 -21.37
CA ASP A 68 0.77 19.93 -21.67
C ASP A 68 1.77 20.22 -22.82
N GLY A 69 2.51 19.21 -23.29
CA GLY A 69 3.41 19.28 -24.43
C GLY A 69 4.68 20.10 -24.18
N ASN A 70 5.05 20.27 -22.90
CA ASN A 70 6.22 21.07 -22.52
C ASN A 70 7.56 20.30 -22.64
N GLY A 71 7.50 18.98 -22.87
CA GLY A 71 8.65 18.10 -23.01
C GLY A 71 9.28 17.67 -21.67
N VAL A 72 8.63 17.95 -20.54
CA VAL A 72 9.09 17.60 -19.21
C VAL A 72 7.98 16.84 -18.49
N MET A 73 8.25 15.60 -18.12
CA MET A 73 7.28 14.83 -17.32
C MET A 73 7.23 15.34 -15.88
N ASP A 74 6.08 15.86 -15.49
CA ASP A 74 5.85 16.39 -14.15
C ASP A 74 4.42 16.10 -13.64
N LYS A 75 4.04 16.77 -12.56
CA LYS A 75 2.73 16.61 -11.91
C LYS A 75 1.52 17.04 -12.76
N ALA A 76 1.72 17.73 -13.89
CA ALA A 76 0.66 18.10 -14.83
C ALA A 76 0.30 16.95 -15.78
N ASP A 77 1.13 15.91 -15.84
CA ASP A 77 1.09 14.84 -16.81
C ASP A 77 0.37 13.58 -16.34
N GLN A 78 0.26 12.62 -17.26
CA GLN A 78 -0.32 11.32 -17.03
C GLN A 78 0.77 10.28 -16.75
N TYR A 79 0.48 9.36 -15.84
CA TYR A 79 1.40 8.26 -15.49
C TYR A 79 0.72 6.90 -15.47
N GLY A 80 1.52 5.84 -15.64
CA GLY A 80 1.05 4.46 -15.49
C GLY A 80 0.74 4.13 -14.05
N LEU A 81 1.58 4.58 -13.12
CA LEU A 81 1.39 4.37 -11.69
C LEU A 81 1.62 5.66 -10.91
N LEU A 82 0.67 5.99 -10.08
CA LEU A 82 0.82 6.99 -9.03
C LEU A 82 1.13 6.27 -7.72
N ASP A 83 2.33 6.44 -7.21
CA ASP A 83 2.75 5.79 -5.98
C ASP A 83 3.20 6.82 -4.94
N ASN A 84 2.96 6.47 -3.71
CA ASN A 84 3.45 7.22 -2.58
C ASN A 84 4.90 6.83 -2.30
N GLY A 85 5.83 7.74 -2.39
CA GLY A 85 7.27 7.48 -2.23
C GLY A 85 7.67 6.81 -0.90
N GLY A 86 6.77 6.78 0.08
CA GLY A 86 6.89 5.98 1.30
C GLY A 86 6.43 4.53 1.18
N ALA A 87 5.85 4.12 0.03
CA ALA A 87 5.20 2.82 -0.11
C ALA A 87 6.15 1.62 -0.23
N SER A 88 7.47 1.81 -0.30
CA SER A 88 8.43 0.70 -0.41
C SER A 88 8.29 -0.32 0.73
N TYR A 89 7.97 0.10 1.96
CA TYR A 89 7.69 -0.83 3.07
C TYR A 89 6.35 -1.56 2.89
N VAL A 90 5.38 -0.95 2.20
CA VAL A 90 4.10 -1.60 1.87
C VAL A 90 4.34 -2.78 0.95
N TYR A 91 5.15 -2.59 -0.10
CA TYR A 91 5.56 -3.68 -0.98
C TYR A 91 6.35 -4.76 -0.25
N LEU A 92 7.21 -4.37 0.70
CA LEU A 92 7.95 -5.32 1.51
C LEU A 92 7.01 -6.34 2.18
N TYR A 93 5.99 -5.84 2.87
CA TYR A 93 5.01 -6.70 3.56
C TYR A 93 4.07 -7.43 2.60
N SER A 94 3.59 -6.75 1.55
CA SER A 94 2.69 -7.36 0.55
C SER A 94 3.38 -8.49 -0.20
N CYS A 95 4.67 -8.35 -0.49
CA CYS A 95 5.51 -9.38 -1.09
C CYS A 95 6.03 -10.43 -0.11
N GLY A 96 5.44 -10.50 1.09
CA GLY A 96 5.68 -11.57 2.06
C GLY A 96 6.97 -11.45 2.85
N GLN A 97 7.68 -10.33 2.73
CA GLN A 97 8.90 -10.08 3.51
C GLN A 97 8.57 -9.45 4.86
N ARG A 98 9.47 -9.63 5.83
CA ARG A 98 9.36 -9.03 7.16
C ARG A 98 10.69 -8.39 7.55
N VAL A 99 10.62 -7.24 8.20
CA VAL A 99 11.82 -6.56 8.74
C VAL A 99 12.44 -7.41 9.85
N THR A 100 11.57 -7.94 10.72
CA THR A 100 11.99 -8.80 11.83
C THR A 100 11.14 -10.04 11.93
N VAL A 101 11.73 -11.11 12.47
CA VAL A 101 11.04 -12.33 12.91
C VAL A 101 11.47 -12.64 14.36
N PRO A 102 10.62 -13.29 15.16
CA PRO A 102 11.02 -13.70 16.51
C PRO A 102 12.13 -14.76 16.43
N ASP A 103 13.09 -14.68 17.35
CA ASP A 103 14.05 -15.77 17.63
C ASP A 103 13.41 -16.83 18.54
N GLU A 104 14.22 -17.79 19.02
CA GLU A 104 13.78 -18.90 19.87
C GLU A 104 13.22 -18.43 21.22
N ASP A 105 13.68 -17.27 21.72
CA ASP A 105 13.25 -16.67 22.95
C ASP A 105 12.09 -15.64 22.74
N GLY A 106 11.65 -15.46 21.49
CA GLY A 106 10.56 -14.54 21.13
C GLY A 106 11.01 -13.08 20.98
N TYR A 107 12.30 -12.79 20.88
CA TYR A 107 12.82 -11.45 20.61
C TYR A 107 12.98 -11.18 19.11
N PRO A 108 12.77 -9.94 18.66
CA PRO A 108 12.87 -9.61 17.24
C PRO A 108 14.32 -9.67 16.75
N ARG A 109 14.58 -10.41 15.67
CA ARG A 109 15.83 -10.40 14.93
C ARG A 109 15.61 -9.96 13.50
N LEU A 110 16.58 -9.28 12.89
CA LEU A 110 16.50 -8.84 11.50
C LEU A 110 16.36 -10.02 10.54
N ALA A 111 15.47 -9.90 9.55
CA ALA A 111 15.15 -10.93 8.58
C ALA A 111 15.24 -10.47 7.10
N LEU A 112 15.71 -9.25 6.85
CA LEU A 112 15.75 -8.68 5.49
C LEU A 112 16.87 -9.21 4.61
N ASN A 113 17.91 -9.81 5.18
CA ASN A 113 19.05 -10.29 4.40
C ASN A 113 18.76 -11.68 3.81
N ASN A 114 17.99 -11.70 2.72
CA ASN A 114 17.64 -12.91 1.99
C ASN A 114 17.42 -12.60 0.49
N GLU A 115 17.48 -13.63 -0.36
CA GLU A 115 17.37 -13.50 -1.82
C GLU A 115 16.04 -12.90 -2.29
N ARG A 116 14.93 -13.20 -1.61
CA ARG A 116 13.62 -12.65 -1.97
C ARG A 116 13.55 -11.14 -1.70
N THR A 117 14.20 -10.66 -0.64
CA THR A 117 14.31 -9.21 -0.39
C THR A 117 15.15 -8.53 -1.46
N VAL A 118 16.26 -9.14 -1.89
CA VAL A 118 17.06 -8.62 -3.00
C VAL A 118 16.23 -8.55 -4.28
N SER A 119 15.55 -9.63 -4.64
CA SER A 119 14.66 -9.67 -5.81
C SER A 119 13.56 -8.60 -5.74
N LEU A 120 12.96 -8.39 -4.57
CA LEU A 120 11.97 -7.34 -4.36
C LEU A 120 12.56 -5.95 -4.66
N VAL A 121 13.74 -5.66 -4.10
CA VAL A 121 14.40 -4.36 -4.31
C VAL A 121 14.72 -4.13 -5.79
N GLU A 122 15.21 -5.14 -6.50
CA GLU A 122 15.49 -5.06 -7.93
C GLU A 122 14.21 -4.80 -8.75
N LYS A 123 13.10 -5.49 -8.44
CA LYS A 123 11.82 -5.28 -9.11
C LYS A 123 11.26 -3.88 -8.85
N LEU A 124 11.32 -3.40 -7.61
CA LEU A 124 10.89 -2.04 -7.27
C LEU A 124 11.77 -0.99 -7.93
N TYR A 125 13.08 -1.22 -7.97
CA TYR A 125 13.99 -0.32 -8.70
C TYR A 125 13.58 -0.22 -10.18
N ASN A 126 13.35 -1.35 -10.84
CA ASN A 126 12.94 -1.37 -12.24
C ASN A 126 11.59 -0.68 -12.45
N LEU A 127 10.61 -0.89 -11.55
CA LEU A 127 9.33 -0.21 -11.60
C LEU A 127 9.49 1.30 -11.44
N TYR A 128 10.16 1.76 -10.39
CA TYR A 128 10.25 3.18 -10.05
C TYR A 128 11.10 4.00 -11.02
N TYR A 129 12.05 3.37 -11.68
CA TYR A 129 12.90 4.02 -12.67
C TYR A 129 12.50 3.73 -14.13
N SER A 130 11.31 3.17 -14.36
CA SER A 130 10.78 2.93 -15.72
C SER A 130 10.43 4.21 -16.50
N GLY A 131 10.18 5.32 -15.79
CA GLY A 131 9.62 6.54 -16.34
C GLY A 131 8.08 6.59 -16.34
N ASP A 132 7.43 5.49 -15.97
CA ASP A 132 5.96 5.38 -15.93
C ASP A 132 5.36 5.56 -14.54
N VAL A 133 6.17 5.93 -13.55
CA VAL A 133 5.76 6.09 -12.16
C VAL A 133 5.98 7.52 -11.68
N GLN A 134 4.90 8.14 -11.21
CA GLN A 134 5.00 9.37 -10.44
C GLN A 134 5.09 9.03 -8.96
N LEU A 135 6.23 9.39 -8.37
CA LEU A 135 6.45 9.27 -6.94
C LEU A 135 6.13 10.60 -6.27
N ASP A 136 5.11 10.63 -5.45
CA ASP A 136 4.87 11.77 -4.56
C ASP A 136 5.52 11.48 -3.20
N SER A 137 6.44 12.34 -2.76
CA SER A 137 7.06 12.17 -1.47
C SER A 137 6.12 12.66 -0.36
N TYR A 138 5.82 11.79 0.58
CA TYR A 138 5.04 12.09 1.79
C TYR A 138 5.57 13.29 2.60
N SER A 139 6.79 13.71 2.33
CA SER A 139 7.49 14.74 3.12
C SER A 139 6.92 16.15 3.00
N ASN A 140 6.01 16.40 2.05
CA ASN A 140 5.41 17.72 1.82
C ASN A 140 3.89 17.72 1.77
N ALA A 141 3.23 16.60 1.97
CA ALA A 141 1.79 16.50 1.84
C ALA A 141 1.12 16.63 3.20
N SER A 142 0.71 17.83 3.54
CA SER A 142 -0.46 17.96 4.39
C SER A 142 -1.64 17.41 3.58
N TYR A 143 -1.99 16.13 3.76
CA TYR A 143 -3.25 15.58 3.29
C TYR A 143 -4.37 16.59 3.69
N PRO A 144 -5.14 17.17 2.80
CA PRO A 144 -5.71 16.71 1.54
C PRO A 144 -5.33 17.57 0.30
N THR A 145 -4.25 18.29 0.29
CA THR A 145 -3.85 19.22 -0.77
C THR A 145 -2.60 18.77 -1.51
N SER A 146 -2.39 17.45 -1.59
CA SER A 146 -1.22 16.91 -2.24
C SER A 146 -1.44 16.78 -3.75
N THR A 147 -0.37 16.97 -4.49
CA THR A 147 -0.28 16.65 -5.93
C THR A 147 -0.83 15.25 -6.24
N TYR A 148 -0.57 14.27 -5.35
CA TYR A 148 -1.10 12.91 -5.44
C TYR A 148 -2.63 12.89 -5.55
N ARG A 149 -3.31 13.62 -4.64
CA ARG A 149 -4.77 13.67 -4.63
C ARG A 149 -5.32 14.28 -5.92
N ASP A 150 -4.75 15.39 -6.35
CA ASP A 150 -5.24 16.10 -7.54
C ASP A 150 -5.07 15.21 -8.79
N MET A 151 -3.92 14.57 -8.95
CA MET A 151 -3.68 13.62 -10.03
C MET A 151 -4.63 12.42 -10.00
N LEU A 152 -4.91 11.89 -8.79
CA LEU A 152 -5.85 10.78 -8.62
C LEU A 152 -7.27 11.17 -9.02
N VAL A 153 -7.78 12.29 -8.48
CA VAL A 153 -9.17 12.76 -8.71
C VAL A 153 -9.38 13.13 -10.18
N GLU A 154 -8.39 13.74 -10.82
CA GLU A 154 -8.43 14.10 -12.23
C GLU A 154 -8.21 12.90 -13.18
N GLY A 155 -7.96 11.71 -12.66
CA GLY A 155 -7.78 10.49 -13.45
C GLY A 155 -6.47 10.43 -14.23
N ARG A 156 -5.44 11.16 -13.79
CA ARG A 156 -4.13 11.23 -14.45
C ARG A 156 -3.17 10.09 -14.11
N ALA A 157 -3.73 8.97 -13.58
CA ALA A 157 -3.00 7.74 -13.37
C ALA A 157 -3.84 6.53 -13.74
N PHE A 158 -3.22 5.52 -14.38
CA PHE A 158 -3.88 4.25 -14.66
C PHE A 158 -4.04 3.43 -13.39
N LEU A 159 -2.97 3.30 -12.61
CA LEU A 159 -2.96 2.67 -11.29
C LEU A 159 -2.58 3.70 -10.21
N ALA A 160 -3.07 3.48 -9.00
CA ALA A 160 -2.66 4.27 -7.83
C ALA A 160 -2.59 3.38 -6.58
N THR A 161 -1.51 3.49 -5.78
CA THR A 161 -1.39 2.78 -4.52
C THR A 161 -1.78 3.67 -3.35
N LEU A 162 -2.74 3.25 -2.54
CA LEU A 162 -3.27 4.06 -1.45
C LEU A 162 -3.88 3.21 -0.34
N ASP A 163 -4.07 3.82 0.83
CA ASP A 163 -4.84 3.21 1.92
C ASP A 163 -6.34 3.40 1.73
N ILE A 164 -7.13 2.42 2.18
CA ILE A 164 -8.61 2.43 2.02
C ILE A 164 -9.24 3.61 2.79
N GLY A 165 -8.69 3.98 3.95
CA GLY A 165 -9.18 5.11 4.72
C GLY A 165 -8.93 6.46 4.04
N GLY A 166 -7.75 6.61 3.42
CA GLY A 166 -7.42 7.79 2.63
C GLY A 166 -8.20 7.90 1.33
N LEU A 167 -8.67 6.76 0.79
CA LEU A 167 -9.58 6.72 -0.35
C LEU A 167 -10.92 7.43 -0.05
N TYR A 168 -11.47 7.22 1.14
CA TYR A 168 -12.85 7.56 1.43
C TYR A 168 -13.20 9.03 1.17
N PRO A 169 -12.43 10.05 1.58
CA PRO A 169 -12.71 11.43 1.22
C PRO A 169 -12.50 11.72 -0.27
N ASN A 170 -11.52 11.10 -0.91
CA ASN A 170 -11.14 11.38 -2.30
C ASN A 170 -12.03 10.65 -3.31
N LEU A 171 -12.50 9.43 -2.99
CA LEU A 171 -13.39 8.67 -3.87
C LEU A 171 -14.69 9.37 -4.20
N ARG A 172 -15.15 10.28 -3.32
CA ARG A 172 -16.37 11.07 -3.56
C ARG A 172 -16.21 12.12 -4.65
N GLU A 173 -14.98 12.49 -4.98
CA GLU A 173 -14.65 13.49 -5.98
C GLU A 173 -14.23 12.87 -7.31
N ILE A 174 -14.00 11.56 -7.35
CA ILE A 174 -13.67 10.81 -8.57
C ILE A 174 -14.96 10.64 -9.40
N GLU A 175 -14.93 11.15 -10.63
CA GLU A 175 -16.06 11.07 -11.56
C GLU A 175 -15.95 9.88 -12.56
N PHE A 176 -14.81 9.21 -12.64
CA PHE A 176 -14.60 8.05 -13.49
C PHE A 176 -14.86 6.73 -12.76
N ASP A 177 -15.19 5.68 -13.50
CA ASP A 177 -15.34 4.32 -12.94
C ASP A 177 -13.95 3.74 -12.62
N PHE A 178 -13.83 3.16 -11.44
CA PHE A 178 -12.58 2.56 -10.96
C PHE A 178 -12.81 1.19 -10.32
N GLY A 179 -11.73 0.44 -10.15
CA GLY A 179 -11.72 -0.80 -9.40
C GLY A 179 -10.64 -0.80 -8.34
N ILE A 180 -10.71 -1.77 -7.43
CA ILE A 180 -9.76 -1.94 -6.35
C ILE A 180 -9.20 -3.36 -6.41
N LEU A 181 -7.88 -3.47 -6.37
CA LEU A 181 -7.11 -4.71 -6.34
C LEU A 181 -6.31 -4.79 -5.04
N PRO A 182 -5.92 -5.97 -4.57
CA PRO A 182 -4.92 -6.08 -3.52
C PRO A 182 -3.59 -5.49 -4.00
N MET A 183 -2.67 -5.25 -3.08
CA MET A 183 -1.27 -5.04 -3.45
C MET A 183 -0.72 -6.28 -4.17
N PRO A 184 0.19 -6.10 -5.15
CA PRO A 184 0.70 -7.23 -5.92
C PRO A 184 1.55 -8.18 -5.07
N LYS A 185 1.63 -9.44 -5.51
CA LYS A 185 2.58 -10.41 -4.99
C LYS A 185 3.99 -10.13 -5.54
N LEU A 186 5.01 -10.67 -4.89
CA LEU A 186 6.38 -10.63 -5.41
C LEU A 186 6.49 -11.36 -6.76
N ASP A 187 5.92 -12.57 -6.78
CA ASP A 187 5.93 -13.50 -7.90
C ASP A 187 4.78 -14.52 -7.75
N GLU A 188 4.62 -15.40 -8.73
CA GLU A 188 3.57 -16.42 -8.73
C GLU A 188 3.77 -17.50 -7.66
N THR A 189 5.00 -17.68 -7.15
CA THR A 189 5.29 -18.66 -6.08
C THR A 189 4.77 -18.22 -4.71
N GLN A 190 4.45 -16.95 -4.55
CA GLN A 190 3.78 -16.46 -3.35
C GLN A 190 2.31 -16.90 -3.38
N GLU A 191 1.91 -17.75 -2.44
CA GLU A 191 0.56 -18.35 -2.41
C GLU A 191 -0.54 -17.31 -2.16
N LEU A 192 -0.33 -16.38 -1.21
CA LEU A 192 -1.36 -15.47 -0.73
C LEU A 192 -1.02 -14.02 -1.03
N TYR A 193 -2.02 -13.25 -1.45
CA TYR A 193 -1.96 -11.80 -1.37
C TYR A 193 -1.89 -11.38 0.09
N ARG A 194 -1.01 -10.44 0.39
CA ARG A 194 -0.82 -9.88 1.72
C ARG A 194 -1.08 -8.40 1.69
N VAL A 195 -1.62 -7.89 2.77
CA VAL A 195 -1.92 -6.48 2.92
C VAL A 195 -1.05 -5.90 4.03
N PHE A 196 -0.38 -4.80 3.74
CA PHE A 196 0.12 -3.92 4.80
C PHE A 196 -1.09 -3.16 5.37
N CYS A 197 -1.20 -3.17 6.68
CA CYS A 197 -2.23 -2.42 7.38
C CYS A 197 -1.56 -1.48 8.38
N GLY A 198 -1.64 -0.19 8.13
CA GLY A 198 -1.15 0.87 9.02
C GLY A 198 -2.07 1.04 10.24
N ALA A 199 -2.28 -0.02 11.01
CA ALA A 199 -3.15 0.03 12.18
C ALA A 199 -2.50 0.77 13.35
N GLY A 200 -3.30 1.54 14.06
CA GLY A 200 -2.91 2.08 15.35
C GLY A 200 -2.67 0.96 16.38
N LEU A 201 -1.73 1.19 17.28
CA LEU A 201 -1.50 0.32 18.42
C LEU A 201 -1.83 1.09 19.70
N ILE A 202 -2.48 0.43 20.64
CA ILE A 202 -2.82 0.99 21.94
C ILE A 202 -2.03 0.26 23.01
N GLY A 203 -1.40 1.04 23.90
CA GLY A 203 -0.72 0.52 25.07
C GLY A 203 -1.14 1.30 26.31
N VAL A 204 -1.15 0.62 27.44
CA VAL A 204 -1.36 1.22 28.76
C VAL A 204 0.00 1.51 29.37
N ALA A 205 0.23 2.75 29.82
CA ALA A 205 1.50 3.13 30.42
C ALA A 205 1.75 2.35 31.71
N SER A 206 2.98 1.91 31.94
CA SER A 206 3.35 1.05 33.08
C SER A 206 3.22 1.75 34.44
N ASN A 207 3.13 3.08 34.46
CA ASN A 207 2.95 3.88 35.69
C ASN A 207 1.50 4.22 36.02
N ILE A 208 0.52 3.61 35.31
CA ILE A 208 -0.89 3.83 35.62
C ILE A 208 -1.25 3.10 36.92
N GLU A 209 -1.91 3.80 37.83
CA GLU A 209 -2.30 3.23 39.14
C GLU A 209 -3.58 2.40 39.06
N ASP A 210 -4.51 2.77 38.14
CA ASP A 210 -5.82 2.16 37.97
C ASP A 210 -5.96 1.51 36.61
N THR A 211 -5.47 0.28 36.51
CA THR A 211 -5.52 -0.51 35.29
C THR A 211 -6.92 -0.98 34.92
N GLU A 212 -7.79 -1.18 35.90
CA GLU A 212 -9.18 -1.57 35.68
C GLU A 212 -9.97 -0.46 34.98
N ARG A 213 -9.83 0.78 35.49
CA ARG A 213 -10.42 1.95 34.83
C ARG A 213 -9.91 2.15 33.40
N ALA A 214 -8.61 1.94 33.17
CA ALA A 214 -8.04 2.00 31.82
C ALA A 214 -8.70 0.96 30.91
N GLY A 215 -8.90 -0.27 31.38
CA GLY A 215 -9.58 -1.33 30.64
C GLY A 215 -11.02 -0.95 30.28
N VAL A 216 -11.79 -0.42 31.23
CA VAL A 216 -13.18 0.03 31.00
C VAL A 216 -13.25 1.15 29.98
N ILE A 217 -12.32 2.11 30.02
CA ILE A 217 -12.25 3.20 29.02
C ILE A 217 -11.97 2.63 27.63
N MET A 218 -10.99 1.74 27.51
CA MET A 218 -10.64 1.12 26.21
C MET A 218 -11.80 0.32 25.64
N GLU A 219 -12.50 -0.47 26.47
CA GLU A 219 -13.70 -1.21 26.06
C GLU A 219 -14.82 -0.26 25.59
N SER A 220 -15.04 0.84 26.31
CA SER A 220 -16.05 1.84 25.95
C SER A 220 -15.72 2.60 24.64
N MET A 221 -14.45 2.70 24.29
CA MET A 221 -14.01 3.32 23.03
C MET A 221 -14.10 2.36 21.83
N ALA A 222 -14.21 1.07 22.07
CA ALA A 222 -14.37 0.04 21.03
C ALA A 222 -15.83 -0.16 20.58
N TYR A 223 -16.78 0.45 21.29
CA TYR A 223 -18.21 0.47 20.97
C TYR A 223 -18.58 1.70 20.14
#